data_aae0fd56496c88a66b7ee75b1c2dd3e2
#
_entry.id   aae0fd56496c88a66b7ee75b1c2dd3e2
#
_cell.length_a   1.000
_cell.length_b   1.000
_cell.length_c   1.000
_cell.angle_alpha   90.00
_cell.angle_beta   90.00
_cell.angle_gamma   90.00
#
_symmetry.space_group_name_H-M   'P 1'
#
loop_
_entity.id
_entity.type
_entity.pdbx_description
1 polymer ?
#
loop_
_entity_poly.entity_id
_entity_poly.type
_entity_poly.pdbx_seq_one_letter_code
_entity_poly.pdbx_strand_id
1 'polypeptide(L)'
;MKIGFNEGCNRFCENHSVLEDLDLCEKYGVDYIDIQSECLDREIAAGKYTIDDLAAWFADPKHHLKMLSYNALIFFNMKQTQEEKDAVMAKLDQIIEDCNKLQCKMIVVVPSMDLTVPATLD
;
A
#
# COMPACT_ATOMS: atom_id res chain seq x y z
N MET A 1 3.13 -23.50 6.60
CA MET A 1 2.53 -22.71 5.52
C MET A 1 2.47 -21.27 6.00
N LYS A 2 2.78 -20.30 5.15
CA LYS A 2 2.68 -18.87 5.47
C LYS A 2 1.37 -18.33 4.93
N ILE A 3 0.71 -17.46 5.69
CA ILE A 3 -0.58 -16.89 5.35
C ILE A 3 -0.41 -15.37 5.21
N GLY A 4 -0.95 -14.80 4.14
CA GLY A 4 -0.98 -13.36 3.91
C GLY A 4 -2.41 -12.83 3.86
N PHE A 5 -2.58 -11.57 4.22
CA PHE A 5 -3.82 -10.82 4.12
C PHE A 5 -3.64 -9.62 3.19
N ASN A 6 -4.61 -9.38 2.32
CA ASN A 6 -4.64 -8.21 1.45
C ASN A 6 -5.59 -7.18 2.05
N GLU A 7 -5.05 -6.12 2.61
CA GLU A 7 -5.80 -5.02 3.24
C GLU A 7 -6.79 -4.38 2.26
N GLY A 8 -6.45 -4.30 0.99
CA GLY A 8 -7.33 -3.78 -0.05
C GLY A 8 -8.68 -4.50 -0.18
N CYS A 9 -8.83 -5.71 0.38
CA CYS A 9 -10.13 -6.40 0.43
C CYS A 9 -11.13 -5.67 1.32
N ASN A 10 -10.66 -4.93 2.32
CA ASN A 10 -11.50 -4.20 3.28
C ASN A 10 -11.80 -2.75 2.87
N ARG A 11 -11.21 -2.25 1.78
CA ARG A 11 -11.32 -0.84 1.35
C ARG A 11 -12.75 -0.33 1.15
N PHE A 12 -13.70 -1.24 0.96
CA PHE A 12 -15.13 -0.91 0.80
C PHE A 12 -15.94 -1.03 2.09
N CYS A 13 -15.31 -1.46 3.18
CA CYS A 13 -15.97 -1.55 4.47
C CYS A 13 -16.05 -0.15 5.10
N GLU A 14 -17.22 0.19 5.64
CA GLU A 14 -17.34 1.36 6.51
C GLU A 14 -16.46 1.17 7.74
N ASN A 15 -15.78 2.22 8.17
CA ASN A 15 -14.85 2.20 9.32
C ASN A 15 -13.59 1.35 9.13
N HIS A 16 -13.23 1.02 7.90
CA HIS A 16 -11.98 0.34 7.62
C HIS A 16 -10.77 1.17 8.11
N SER A 17 -9.85 0.52 8.80
CA SER A 17 -8.61 1.09 9.29
C SER A 17 -7.45 0.11 9.11
N VAL A 18 -6.32 0.61 8.62
CA VAL A 18 -5.08 -0.18 8.50
C VAL A 18 -4.64 -0.70 9.87
N LEU A 19 -4.72 0.13 10.92
CA LEU A 19 -4.32 -0.31 12.27
C LEU A 19 -5.20 -1.45 12.80
N GLU A 20 -6.51 -1.41 12.55
CA GLU A 20 -7.40 -2.50 12.94
C GLU A 20 -7.07 -3.80 12.18
N ASP A 21 -6.71 -3.70 10.91
CA ASP A 21 -6.27 -4.86 10.13
C ASP A 21 -4.95 -5.44 10.63
N LEU A 22 -4.00 -4.60 11.05
CA LEU A 22 -2.77 -5.07 11.68
C LEU A 22 -3.06 -5.86 12.96
N ASP A 23 -3.90 -5.33 13.84
CA ASP A 23 -4.30 -5.99 15.08
C ASP A 23 -5.05 -7.30 14.84
N LEU A 24 -5.93 -7.34 13.84
CA LEU A 24 -6.63 -8.56 13.43
C LEU A 24 -5.67 -9.60 12.88
N CYS A 25 -4.74 -9.20 12.02
CA CYS A 25 -3.72 -10.10 11.47
C CYS A 25 -2.86 -10.73 12.57
N GLU A 26 -2.41 -9.93 13.53
CA GLU A 26 -1.68 -10.44 14.70
C GLU A 26 -2.52 -11.42 15.50
N LYS A 27 -3.76 -11.06 15.82
CA LYS A 27 -4.68 -11.87 16.61
C LYS A 27 -4.94 -13.25 15.99
N TYR A 28 -5.02 -13.31 14.65
CA TYR A 28 -5.32 -14.55 13.92
C TYR A 28 -4.08 -15.27 13.37
N GLY A 29 -2.89 -14.80 13.70
CA GLY A 29 -1.64 -15.46 13.32
C GLY A 29 -1.32 -15.37 11.83
N VAL A 30 -1.72 -14.26 11.17
CA VAL A 30 -1.36 -13.96 9.79
C VAL A 30 0.10 -13.55 9.73
N ASP A 31 0.87 -14.09 8.79
CA ASP A 31 2.31 -13.84 8.69
C ASP A 31 2.65 -12.57 7.92
N TYR A 32 1.83 -12.23 6.91
CA TYR A 32 2.11 -11.13 5.98
C TYR A 32 0.88 -10.31 5.68
N ILE A 33 1.07 -9.01 5.46
CA ILE A 33 0.03 -8.10 5.00
C ILE A 33 0.50 -7.34 3.75
N ASP A 34 -0.42 -7.19 2.78
CA ASP A 34 -0.31 -6.23 1.69
C ASP A 34 -1.10 -4.99 2.05
N ILE A 35 -0.48 -3.81 1.97
CA ILE A 35 -1.15 -2.54 2.31
C ILE A 35 -1.32 -1.69 1.05
N GLN A 36 -2.50 -1.09 0.89
CA GLN A 36 -2.79 -0.18 -0.20
C GLN A 36 -2.40 1.27 0.15
N SER A 37 -1.71 1.91 -0.78
CA SER A 37 -1.27 3.30 -0.60
C SER A 37 -2.43 4.27 -0.33
N GLU A 38 -3.56 4.08 -1.01
CA GLU A 38 -4.72 4.97 -0.85
C GLU A 38 -5.29 4.96 0.57
N CYS A 39 -5.36 3.78 1.20
CA CYS A 39 -5.83 3.65 2.58
C CYS A 39 -4.84 4.29 3.55
N LEU A 40 -3.56 3.99 3.37
CA LEU A 40 -2.48 4.52 4.17
C LEU A 40 -2.39 6.04 4.08
N ASP A 41 -2.35 6.59 2.86
CA ASP A 41 -2.29 8.04 2.61
C ASP A 41 -3.47 8.79 3.24
N ARG A 42 -4.69 8.24 3.11
CA ARG A 42 -5.90 8.81 3.70
C ARG A 42 -5.81 8.89 5.22
N GLU A 43 -5.33 7.84 5.87
CA GLU A 43 -5.24 7.80 7.33
C GLU A 43 -4.12 8.66 7.88
N ILE A 44 -2.98 8.72 7.19
CA ILE A 44 -1.88 9.64 7.52
C ILE A 44 -2.32 11.10 7.33
N ALA A 45 -3.01 11.42 6.23
CA ALA A 45 -3.55 12.76 6.00
C ALA A 45 -4.59 13.17 7.05
N ALA A 46 -5.33 12.20 7.60
CA ALA A 46 -6.25 12.40 8.72
C ALA A 46 -5.55 12.52 10.08
N GLY A 47 -4.22 12.40 10.13
CA GLY A 47 -3.43 12.52 11.36
C GLY A 47 -3.58 11.36 12.33
N LYS A 48 -4.01 10.18 11.86
CA LYS A 48 -4.17 9.01 12.73
C LYS A 48 -2.82 8.44 13.18
N TYR A 49 -1.84 8.42 12.31
CA TYR A 49 -0.48 7.95 12.54
C TYR A 49 0.45 8.45 11.42
N THR A 50 1.74 8.22 11.56
CA THR A 50 2.77 8.51 10.56
C THR A 50 3.38 7.21 10.03
N ILE A 51 4.17 7.30 8.95
CA ILE A 51 4.97 6.15 8.47
C ILE A 51 5.97 5.68 9.53
N ASP A 52 6.54 6.61 10.31
CA ASP A 52 7.48 6.26 11.37
C ASP A 52 6.79 5.51 12.52
N ASP A 53 5.53 5.83 12.85
CA ASP A 53 4.72 5.08 13.81
C ASP A 53 4.48 3.64 13.34
N LEU A 54 4.13 3.47 12.07
CA LEU A 54 3.96 2.14 11.46
C LEU A 54 5.27 1.37 11.41
N ALA A 55 6.37 2.02 11.08
CA ALA A 55 7.69 1.40 11.08
C ALA A 55 8.08 0.91 12.48
N ALA A 56 7.78 1.71 13.51
CA ALA A 56 7.98 1.31 14.90
C ALA A 56 7.09 0.12 15.28
N TRP A 57 5.82 0.10 14.82
CA TRP A 57 4.91 -1.01 15.04
C TRP A 57 5.45 -2.32 14.45
N PHE A 58 5.89 -2.33 13.16
CA PHE A 58 6.46 -3.52 12.52
C PHE A 58 7.82 -3.94 13.09
N ALA A 59 8.56 -3.01 13.68
CA ALA A 59 9.85 -3.28 14.32
C ALA A 59 9.72 -3.81 15.76
N ASP A 60 8.55 -3.66 16.40
CA ASP A 60 8.33 -4.15 17.76
C ASP A 60 8.42 -5.70 17.75
N PRO A 61 9.31 -6.30 18.57
CA PRO A 61 9.47 -7.75 18.63
C PRO A 61 8.23 -8.52 19.12
N LYS A 62 7.23 -7.82 19.65
CA LYS A 62 5.94 -8.43 20.01
C LYS A 62 5.12 -8.80 18.78
N HIS A 63 5.35 -8.13 17.65
CA HIS A 63 4.61 -8.35 16.43
C HIS A 63 5.38 -9.30 15.48
N HIS A 64 4.71 -10.35 15.05
CA HIS A 64 5.26 -11.29 14.08
C HIS A 64 4.90 -10.93 12.64
N LEU A 65 3.81 -10.17 12.45
CA LEU A 65 3.33 -9.72 11.15
C LEU A 65 4.39 -8.89 10.42
N LYS A 66 4.54 -9.14 9.13
CA LYS A 66 5.46 -8.38 8.27
C LYS A 66 4.71 -7.82 7.06
N MET A 67 5.09 -6.63 6.63
CA MET A 67 4.59 -6.08 5.38
C MET A 67 5.23 -6.84 4.21
N LEU A 68 4.41 -7.47 3.38
CA LEU A 68 4.87 -8.20 2.21
C LEU A 68 5.06 -7.27 1.02
N SER A 69 4.02 -6.49 0.72
CA SER A 69 4.02 -5.57 -0.40
C SER A 69 3.28 -4.27 -0.08
N TYR A 70 3.69 -3.23 -0.80
CA TYR A 70 3.03 -1.94 -0.84
C TYR A 70 2.31 -1.85 -2.18
N ASN A 71 0.98 -1.89 -2.16
CA ASN A 71 0.17 -1.77 -3.37
C ASN A 71 0.02 -0.28 -3.70
N ALA A 72 0.76 0.16 -4.70
CA ALA A 72 0.93 1.55 -5.03
C ALA A 72 0.79 1.81 -6.54
N LEU A 73 0.72 3.07 -6.93
CA LEU A 73 0.70 3.51 -8.33
C LEU A 73 -0.32 2.77 -9.20
N ILE A 74 -1.56 2.75 -8.72
CA ILE A 74 -2.68 2.23 -9.50
C ILE A 74 -2.96 3.22 -10.65
N PHE A 75 -3.10 2.69 -11.87
CA PHE A 75 -3.37 3.45 -13.09
C PHE A 75 -2.29 4.49 -13.44
N PHE A 76 -1.03 4.20 -13.14
CA PHE A 76 0.09 5.11 -13.36
C PHE A 76 0.30 5.47 -14.84
N ASN A 77 -0.06 4.58 -15.77
CA ASN A 77 0.11 4.76 -17.21
C ASN A 77 -0.98 5.61 -17.88
N MET A 78 -2.02 6.02 -17.15
CA MET A 78 -3.05 6.94 -17.68
C MET A 78 -2.64 8.41 -17.66
N LYS A 79 -1.49 8.73 -17.09
CA LYS A 79 -1.00 10.10 -17.00
C LYS A 79 -0.44 10.56 -18.34
N GLN A 80 -1.02 11.63 -18.90
CA GLN A 80 -0.74 12.10 -20.26
C GLN A 80 0.17 13.31 -20.27
N THR A 81 -0.01 14.23 -19.34
CA THR A 81 0.81 15.45 -19.25
C THR A 81 2.16 15.16 -18.57
N GLN A 82 3.16 15.99 -18.88
CA GLN A 82 4.47 15.87 -18.22
C GLN A 82 4.36 16.11 -16.71
N GLU A 83 3.57 17.08 -16.28
CA GLU A 83 3.32 17.37 -14.87
C GLU A 83 2.74 16.15 -14.13
N GLU A 84 1.76 15.46 -14.73
CA GLU A 84 1.19 14.25 -14.14
C GLU A 84 2.20 13.11 -14.04
N LYS A 85 3.06 12.96 -15.05
CA LYS A 85 4.15 11.97 -15.04
C LYS A 85 5.16 12.28 -13.95
N ASP A 86 5.54 13.53 -13.81
CA ASP A 86 6.48 13.97 -12.77
C ASP A 86 5.90 13.75 -11.37
N ALA A 87 4.60 13.99 -11.18
CA ALA A 87 3.90 13.71 -9.94
C ALA A 87 3.89 12.19 -9.61
N VAL A 88 3.69 11.32 -10.61
CA VAL A 88 3.80 9.87 -10.42
C VAL A 88 5.21 9.46 -10.01
N MET A 89 6.25 10.04 -10.62
CA MET A 89 7.62 9.75 -10.25
C MET A 89 7.95 10.21 -8.83
N ALA A 90 7.52 11.42 -8.45
CA ALA A 90 7.69 11.92 -7.09
C ALA A 90 6.96 11.01 -6.05
N LYS A 91 5.77 10.52 -6.40
CA LYS A 91 5.05 9.57 -5.54
C LYS A 91 5.79 8.23 -5.44
N LEU A 92 6.40 7.74 -6.51
CA LEU A 92 7.20 6.53 -6.49
C LEU A 92 8.42 6.69 -5.57
N ASP A 93 9.12 7.81 -5.65
CA ASP A 93 10.26 8.10 -4.77
C ASP A 93 9.84 8.06 -3.30
N GLN A 94 8.71 8.70 -2.96
CA GLN A 94 8.15 8.66 -1.61
C GLN A 94 7.83 7.22 -1.16
N ILE A 95 7.20 6.42 -2.03
CA ILE A 95 6.87 5.02 -1.73
C ILE A 95 8.12 4.19 -1.48
N ILE A 96 9.20 4.44 -2.22
CA ILE A 96 10.48 3.75 -2.01
C ILE A 96 11.06 4.08 -0.63
N GLU A 97 11.00 5.34 -0.22
CA GLU A 97 11.42 5.76 1.12
C GLU A 97 10.57 5.10 2.21
N ASP A 98 9.25 5.09 2.04
CA ASP A 98 8.32 4.45 2.97
C ASP A 98 8.57 2.94 3.07
N CYS A 99 8.77 2.26 1.94
CA CYS A 99 9.12 0.85 1.90
C CYS A 99 10.42 0.55 2.65
N ASN A 100 11.42 1.40 2.55
CA ASN A 100 12.67 1.24 3.29
C ASN A 100 12.43 1.32 4.80
N LYS A 101 11.62 2.28 5.27
CA LYS A 101 11.26 2.43 6.68
C LYS A 101 10.44 1.23 7.18
N LEU A 102 9.45 0.79 6.40
CA LEU A 102 8.56 -0.33 6.72
C LEU A 102 9.19 -1.71 6.52
N GLN A 103 10.45 -1.77 6.05
CA GLN A 103 11.15 -3.02 5.68
C GLN A 103 10.39 -3.85 4.63
N CYS A 104 9.56 -3.19 3.83
CA CYS A 104 8.83 -3.78 2.72
C CYS A 104 9.74 -3.84 1.49
N LYS A 105 9.80 -5.01 0.84
CA LYS A 105 10.71 -5.24 -0.30
C LYS A 105 10.00 -5.33 -1.65
N MET A 106 8.69 -5.19 -1.65
CA MET A 106 7.89 -5.36 -2.85
C MET A 106 6.92 -4.19 -3.02
N ILE A 107 6.98 -3.56 -4.20
CA ILE A 107 6.02 -2.56 -4.62
C ILE A 107 5.18 -3.18 -5.74
N VAL A 108 3.86 -3.14 -5.59
CA VAL A 108 2.94 -3.57 -6.62
C VAL A 108 2.47 -2.36 -7.41
N VAL A 109 2.68 -2.38 -8.71
CA VAL A 109 2.21 -1.35 -9.65
C VAL A 109 1.17 -1.96 -10.58
N VAL A 110 0.06 -1.27 -10.75
CA VAL A 110 -1.06 -1.77 -11.55
C VAL A 110 -1.28 -0.83 -12.73
N PRO A 111 -0.95 -1.25 -13.95
CA PRO A 111 -1.31 -0.48 -15.14
C PRO A 111 -2.84 -0.50 -15.29
N SER A 112 -3.40 0.60 -15.79
CA SER A 112 -4.81 0.61 -16.13
C SER A 112 -5.02 0.07 -17.53
N MET A 113 -6.20 -0.48 -17.74
CA MET A 113 -6.76 -0.58 -19.07
C MET A 113 -7.64 0.64 -19.29
N ASP A 114 -7.31 1.47 -20.27
CA ASP A 114 -8.24 2.49 -20.75
C ASP A 114 -9.33 1.77 -21.56
N LEU A 115 -10.49 1.57 -20.94
CA LEU A 115 -11.62 0.92 -21.57
C LEU A 115 -12.23 1.73 -22.73
N THR A 116 -11.82 2.98 -22.89
CA THR A 116 -12.27 3.85 -23.98
C THR A 116 -11.40 3.72 -25.23
N VAL A 117 -10.22 3.13 -25.10
CA VAL A 117 -9.31 2.88 -26.22
C VAL A 117 -9.30 1.39 -26.53
N PRO A 118 -9.58 0.98 -27.78
CA PRO A 118 -9.46 -0.43 -28.17
C PRO A 118 -8.05 -0.94 -27.89
N ALA A 119 -7.95 -2.12 -27.30
CA ALA A 119 -6.65 -2.77 -27.11
C ALA A 119 -6.05 -3.07 -28.51
N THR A 120 -4.92 -2.43 -28.82
CA THR A 120 -4.13 -2.77 -30.01
C THR A 120 -3.01 -3.72 -29.58
N LEU A 121 -2.80 -4.76 -30.35
CA LEU A 121 -1.71 -5.72 -30.19
C LEU A 121 -0.52 -5.28 -31.05
N ASP A 122 -0.03 -4.07 -30.86
CA ASP A 122 1.15 -3.58 -31.57
C ASP A 122 2.40 -3.72 -30.71
#